data_8ddbb7a434c3d7c4f174f48596b0393d
#
_entry.id   8ddbb7a434c3d7c4f174f48596b0393d
#
_cell.length_a   1.000
_cell.length_b   1.000
_cell.length_c   1.000
_cell.angle_alpha   90.00
_cell.angle_beta   90.00
_cell.angle_gamma   90.00
#
_symmetry.space_group_name_H-M   'P 1'
#
loop_
_entity.id
_entity.type
_entity.pdbx_description
1 polymer ?
#
loop_
_entity_poly.entity_id
_entity_poly.type
_entity_poly.pdbx_seq_one_letter_code
_entity_poly.pdbx_strand_id
1 'polypeptide(L)' 'MTARDFFELVARMRRSQKEYQTHRSRLYLRESKELEQKVDAEIERVEKMIKP' A
#
# COMPACT_ATOMS: atom_id res chain seq x y z
N MET A 1 4.97 11.49 -6.48
CA MET A 1 5.42 10.07 -6.39
C MET A 1 5.69 9.56 -7.79
N THR A 2 6.85 8.96 -8.03
CA THR A 2 7.19 8.37 -9.31
C THR A 2 6.56 6.98 -9.44
N ALA A 3 6.55 6.43 -10.67
CA ALA A 3 6.07 5.06 -10.89
C ALA A 3 6.87 4.05 -10.06
N ARG A 4 8.17 4.27 -9.94
CA ARG A 4 9.04 3.41 -9.13
C ARG A 4 8.67 3.49 -7.66
N ASP A 5 8.44 4.70 -7.16
CA ASP A 5 8.04 4.90 -5.77
C ASP A 5 6.73 4.20 -5.48
N PHE A 6 5.78 4.30 -6.40
CA PHE A 6 4.50 3.64 -6.24
C PHE A 6 4.65 2.12 -6.26
N PHE A 7 5.47 1.60 -7.15
CA PHE A 7 5.76 0.17 -7.20
C PHE A 7 6.34 -0.32 -5.86
N GLU A 8 7.31 0.42 -5.32
CA GLU A 8 7.93 0.04 -4.06
C GLU A 8 6.92 0.08 -2.90
N LEU A 9 6.03 1.06 -2.92
CA LEU A 9 4.99 1.17 -1.90
C LEU A 9 4.04 -0.04 -1.94
N VAL A 10 3.59 -0.42 -3.15
CA VAL A 10 2.72 -1.58 -3.32
C VAL A 10 3.44 -2.86 -2.92
N ALA A 11 4.71 -2.99 -3.29
CA ALA A 11 5.50 -4.17 -2.94
C ALA A 11 5.63 -4.32 -1.42
N ARG A 12 5.85 -3.22 -0.71
CA ARG A 12 5.93 -3.22 0.76
C ARG A 12 4.58 -3.61 1.37
N MET A 13 3.51 -3.07 0.83
CA MET A 13 2.16 -3.41 1.30
C MET A 13 1.90 -4.91 1.17
N ARG A 14 2.20 -5.47 0.00
CA ARG A 14 2.00 -6.90 -0.24
C ARG A 14 2.87 -7.76 0.67
N ARG A 15 4.11 -7.33 0.92
CA ARG A 15 5.01 -8.05 1.83
C ARG A 15 4.43 -8.05 3.25
N SER A 16 3.96 -6.91 3.74
CA SER A 16 3.37 -6.84 5.07
C SER A 16 2.13 -7.70 5.19
N GLN A 17 1.30 -7.74 4.15
CA GLN A 17 0.12 -8.60 4.12
C GLN A 17 0.51 -10.08 4.24
N LYS A 18 1.53 -10.50 3.50
CA LYS A 18 2.02 -11.88 3.54
C LYS A 18 2.60 -12.23 4.90
N GLU A 19 3.36 -11.31 5.50
CA GLU A 19 3.93 -11.53 6.82
C GLU A 19 2.83 -11.67 7.87
N TYR A 20 1.78 -10.87 7.76
CA TYR A 20 0.65 -10.99 8.66
C TYR A 20 -0.05 -12.35 8.52
N GLN A 21 -0.22 -12.83 7.30
CA GLN A 21 -0.83 -14.14 7.05
C GLN A 21 -0.02 -15.27 7.68
N THR A 22 1.30 -15.13 7.68
CA THR A 22 2.19 -16.15 8.24
C THR A 22 2.29 -16.07 9.75
N HIS A 23 2.49 -14.87 10.29
CA HIS A 23 2.79 -14.67 11.71
C HIS A 23 1.62 -14.17 12.55
N ARG A 24 0.58 -13.63 11.93
CA ARG A 24 -0.61 -13.09 12.60
C ARG A 24 -0.25 -12.04 13.65
N SER A 25 0.82 -11.30 13.44
CA SER A 25 1.25 -10.26 14.34
C SER A 25 0.43 -8.98 14.13
N ARG A 26 0.00 -8.36 15.23
CA ARG A 26 -0.71 -7.07 15.15
C ARG A 26 0.15 -6.00 14.50
N LEU A 27 1.45 -6.09 14.68
CA LEU A 27 2.38 -5.13 14.08
C LEU A 27 2.30 -5.17 12.56
N TYR A 28 2.31 -6.38 11.98
CA TYR A 28 2.19 -6.53 10.53
C TYR A 28 0.81 -6.13 10.03
N LEU A 29 -0.23 -6.42 10.79
CA LEU A 29 -1.58 -6.00 10.42
C LEU A 29 -1.67 -4.48 10.36
N ARG A 30 -1.17 -3.80 11.39
CA ARG A 30 -1.16 -2.35 11.45
C ARG A 30 -0.36 -1.74 10.30
N GLU A 31 0.82 -2.29 10.04
CA GLU A 31 1.68 -1.83 8.96
C GLU A 31 0.99 -1.99 7.60
N SER A 32 0.36 -3.14 7.36
CA SER A 32 -0.33 -3.38 6.10
C SER A 32 -1.49 -2.40 5.91
N LYS A 33 -2.24 -2.11 6.98
CA LYS A 33 -3.34 -1.16 6.92
C LYS A 33 -2.85 0.25 6.59
N GLU A 34 -1.76 0.68 7.20
CA GLU A 34 -1.19 1.99 6.92
C GLU A 34 -0.70 2.08 5.47
N LEU A 35 -0.06 1.03 4.97
CA LEU A 35 0.42 0.99 3.61
C LEU A 35 -0.74 0.94 2.61
N GLU A 36 -1.80 0.20 2.93
CA GLU A 36 -3.01 0.18 2.11
C GLU A 36 -3.61 1.57 1.96
N GLN A 37 -3.68 2.34 3.05
CA GLN A 37 -4.20 3.69 3.00
C GLN A 37 -3.36 4.59 2.11
N LYS A 38 -2.04 4.45 2.17
CA LYS A 38 -1.14 5.24 1.31
C LYS A 38 -1.32 4.89 -0.16
N VAL A 39 -1.45 3.60 -0.46
CA VAL A 39 -1.68 3.14 -1.83
C VAL A 39 -3.03 3.66 -2.33
N ASP A 40 -4.08 3.53 -1.53
CA ASP A 40 -5.41 3.99 -1.91
C ASP A 40 -5.44 5.49 -2.16
N ALA A 41 -4.78 6.27 -1.30
CA ALA A 41 -4.70 7.71 -1.47
C ALA A 41 -4.01 8.09 -2.78
N GLU A 42 -2.94 7.38 -3.13
CA GLU A 42 -2.21 7.65 -4.37
C GLU A 42 -3.05 7.26 -5.59
N ILE A 43 -3.73 6.12 -5.52
CA ILE A 43 -4.64 5.70 -6.60
C ILE A 43 -5.71 6.75 -6.81
N GLU A 44 -6.34 7.21 -5.73
CA GLU A 44 -7.38 8.22 -5.81
C GLU A 44 -6.86 9.52 -6.41
N ARG A 45 -5.67 9.95 -6.00
CA ARG A 45 -5.05 11.16 -6.53
C ARG A 45 -4.83 11.05 -8.05
N VAL A 46 -4.30 9.92 -8.51
CA VAL A 46 -4.03 9.71 -9.93
C VAL A 46 -5.35 9.62 -10.71
N GLU A 47 -6.35 8.94 -10.17
CA GLU A 47 -7.65 8.85 -10.83
C GLU A 47 -8.28 10.22 -11.06
N LYS A 48 -8.17 11.11 -10.08
CA LYS A 48 -8.69 12.48 -10.21
C LYS A 48 -7.95 13.27 -11.26
N MET A 49 -6.68 12.97 -11.49
CA MET A 49 -5.91 13.65 -12.53
C MET A 49 -6.25 13.15 -13.92
N ILE A 50 -6.64 11.88 -14.04
CA ILE A 50 -6.92 11.24 -15.34
C ILE A 50 -8.37 11.49 -15.77
N LYS A 51 -9.30 11.47 -14.84
CA LYS A 51 -10.72 11.66 -15.15
C LYS A 51 -11.01 13.13 -15.38
N PRO A 52 -11.71 13.46 -16.48
CA PRO A 52 -12.12 14.85 -16.74
C PRO A 52 -13.16 15.33 -15.72
#